data_c22f29906c528baacd092a892f42b060
#
_entry.id   c22f29906c528baacd092a892f42b060
#
_cell.length_a   1.000
_cell.length_b   1.000
_cell.length_c   1.000
_cell.angle_alpha   90.00
_cell.angle_beta   90.00
_cell.angle_gamma   90.00
#
_symmetry.space_group_name_H-M   'P 1'
#
loop_
_entity.id
_entity.type
_entity.pdbx_description
1 polymer ?
#
loop_
_entity_poly.entity_id
_entity_poly.type
_entity_poly.pdbx_seq_one_letter_code
_entity_poly.pdbx_strand_id
1 'polypeptide(L)'
;HTEKLAVNFLGCYAGVKALKHAYYIAQAEPNACILIVSAELCTLHFQPSVVDEDVIANLLFADGAAASIVCGNDNKHLNNKVTLTIDSIGSACIPDTSDLMTWDLGSAAFKMYLSRKLVDMIGENIAPIVDHFLARDQKETDYWAIHPGGIRIVEEVRDRLGLTNLNVEDSMQVLKEYGNMSSPTILFILNRILTKIRNSESPDEKSVFACAFGPGLTVEMIHFTSLDHNKNKETQNKKANYAV
;
A
#
# COMPACT_ATOMS: atom_id res chain seq x y z
N HIS A 1 16.62 22.13 -8.80
CA HIS A 1 15.25 22.43 -8.34
C HIS A 1 14.54 21.12 -8.07
N THR A 2 13.89 20.99 -6.90
CA THR A 2 13.06 19.83 -6.55
C THR A 2 11.60 20.22 -6.79
N GLU A 3 10.93 19.47 -7.65
CA GLU A 3 9.49 19.60 -7.82
C GLU A 3 8.75 19.00 -6.61
N LYS A 4 7.57 19.53 -6.32
CA LYS A 4 6.73 19.09 -5.19
C LYS A 4 5.32 18.82 -5.68
N LEU A 5 4.81 17.64 -5.36
CA LEU A 5 3.44 17.24 -5.59
C LEU A 5 2.77 16.93 -4.24
N ALA A 6 1.63 17.54 -3.98
CA ALA A 6 0.82 17.25 -2.79
C ALA A 6 -0.28 16.23 -3.12
N VAL A 7 -0.39 15.19 -2.26
CA VAL A 7 -1.44 14.18 -2.32
C VAL A 7 -2.23 14.29 -1.03
N ASN A 8 -3.40 14.93 -1.09
CA ASN A 8 -4.20 15.29 0.08
C ASN A 8 -5.64 14.76 -0.03
N PHE A 9 -6.33 14.63 1.10
CA PHE A 9 -7.75 14.28 1.22
C PHE A 9 -8.17 12.95 0.57
N LEU A 10 -7.25 12.01 0.47
CA LEU A 10 -7.53 10.67 -0.06
C LEU A 10 -7.66 9.61 1.05
N GLY A 11 -7.34 9.95 2.29
CA GLY A 11 -7.40 9.02 3.42
C GLY A 11 -6.40 7.88 3.31
N CYS A 12 -6.80 6.71 3.78
CA CYS A 12 -5.90 5.57 3.96
C CYS A 12 -5.23 5.06 2.68
N TYR A 13 -5.82 5.25 1.49
CA TYR A 13 -5.20 4.82 0.23
C TYR A 13 -4.20 5.83 -0.35
N ALA A 14 -4.01 6.99 0.27
CA ALA A 14 -3.11 8.04 -0.26
C ALA A 14 -1.66 7.54 -0.40
N GLY A 15 -1.19 6.63 0.49
CA GLY A 15 0.14 6.02 0.37
C GLY A 15 0.30 5.20 -0.92
N VAL A 16 -0.71 4.37 -1.25
CA VAL A 16 -0.73 3.62 -2.52
C VAL A 16 -0.84 4.58 -3.71
N LYS A 17 -1.66 5.62 -3.60
CA LYS A 17 -1.82 6.63 -4.65
C LYS A 17 -0.52 7.38 -4.92
N ALA A 18 0.22 7.74 -3.87
CA ALA A 18 1.53 8.38 -4.00
C ALA A 18 2.55 7.48 -4.72
N LEU A 19 2.59 6.18 -4.40
CA LEU A 19 3.40 5.20 -5.13
C LEU A 19 3.02 5.10 -6.61
N LYS A 20 1.71 5.14 -6.94
CA LYS A 20 1.25 5.15 -8.34
C LYS A 20 1.66 6.42 -9.08
N HIS A 21 1.58 7.60 -8.45
CA HIS A 21 2.06 8.83 -9.06
C HIS A 21 3.59 8.78 -9.31
N ALA A 22 4.34 8.28 -8.32
CA ALA A 22 5.78 8.09 -8.48
C ALA A 22 6.12 7.11 -9.62
N TYR A 23 5.33 6.04 -9.77
CA TYR A 23 5.46 5.11 -10.91
C TYR A 23 5.27 5.83 -12.26
N TYR A 24 4.22 6.65 -12.42
CA TYR A 24 4.01 7.39 -13.68
C TYR A 24 5.15 8.37 -13.97
N ILE A 25 5.65 9.07 -12.95
CA ILE A 25 6.80 9.99 -13.10
C ILE A 25 8.04 9.19 -13.51
N ALA A 26 8.34 8.08 -12.85
CA ALA A 26 9.48 7.23 -13.13
C ALA A 26 9.42 6.60 -14.54
N GLN A 27 8.22 6.31 -15.06
CA GLN A 27 8.04 5.85 -16.45
C GLN A 27 8.36 6.95 -17.47
N ALA A 28 7.99 8.19 -17.15
CA ALA A 28 8.28 9.34 -18.03
C ALA A 28 9.75 9.80 -17.92
N GLU A 29 10.36 9.65 -16.77
CA GLU A 29 11.71 10.08 -16.44
C GLU A 29 12.55 8.94 -15.84
N PRO A 30 13.22 8.10 -16.67
CA PRO A 30 13.93 6.90 -16.20
C PRO A 30 15.06 7.15 -15.18
N ASN A 31 15.58 8.37 -15.10
CA ASN A 31 16.58 8.78 -14.12
C ASN A 31 15.97 9.46 -12.87
N ALA A 32 14.64 9.59 -12.79
CA ALA A 32 14.00 10.25 -11.66
C ALA A 32 14.32 9.55 -10.32
N CYS A 33 14.39 10.37 -9.27
CA CYS A 33 14.47 9.91 -7.88
C CYS A 33 13.39 10.66 -7.08
N ILE A 34 12.33 9.96 -6.73
CA ILE A 34 11.13 10.53 -6.13
C ILE A 34 11.11 10.15 -4.65
N LEU A 35 11.11 11.14 -3.77
CA LEU A 35 10.89 10.95 -2.35
C LEU A 35 9.39 11.11 -2.05
N ILE A 36 8.77 10.05 -1.57
CA ILE A 36 7.43 10.07 -0.99
C ILE A 36 7.58 10.27 0.52
N VAL A 37 6.90 11.28 1.06
CA VAL A 37 6.77 11.49 2.50
C VAL A 37 5.28 11.43 2.83
N SER A 38 4.90 10.46 3.64
CA SER A 38 3.54 10.28 4.14
C SER A 38 3.56 10.53 5.66
N ALA A 39 2.78 11.50 6.12
CA ALA A 39 2.68 11.86 7.53
C ALA A 39 1.23 12.17 7.89
N GLU A 40 0.72 11.46 8.88
CA GLU A 40 -0.65 11.59 9.37
C GLU A 40 -0.63 11.80 10.89
N LEU A 41 -1.28 12.85 11.33
CA LEU A 41 -1.44 13.20 12.73
C LEU A 41 -2.90 13.03 13.13
N CYS A 42 -3.37 11.80 13.15
CA CYS A 42 -4.77 11.44 13.39
C CYS A 42 -5.26 11.93 14.75
N THR A 43 -4.37 12.00 15.75
CA THR A 43 -4.71 12.49 17.09
C THR A 43 -5.12 13.97 17.12
N LEU A 44 -4.75 14.77 16.11
CA LEU A 44 -5.23 16.16 15.98
C LEU A 44 -6.74 16.24 15.71
N HIS A 45 -7.34 15.15 15.24
CA HIS A 45 -8.77 15.07 14.96
C HIS A 45 -9.57 14.37 16.07
N PHE A 46 -8.90 14.01 17.17
CA PHE A 46 -9.55 13.39 18.31
C PHE A 46 -10.62 14.30 18.88
N GLN A 47 -11.85 13.76 18.99
CA GLN A 47 -12.97 14.43 19.61
C GLN A 47 -13.60 13.51 20.65
N PRO A 48 -13.73 13.97 21.94
CA PRO A 48 -14.46 13.20 22.93
C PRO A 48 -15.89 12.91 22.44
N SER A 49 -16.29 11.68 22.47
CA SER A 49 -17.61 11.23 22.05
C SER A 49 -18.10 10.06 22.87
N VAL A 50 -19.41 9.91 23.01
CA VAL A 50 -20.09 8.74 23.56
C VAL A 50 -20.80 7.93 22.46
N VAL A 51 -20.65 8.33 21.21
CA VAL A 51 -21.18 7.64 20.04
C VAL A 51 -20.22 6.52 19.68
N ASP A 52 -20.69 5.29 19.59
CA ASP A 52 -19.88 4.09 19.38
C ASP A 52 -18.96 4.20 18.17
N GLU A 53 -19.45 4.75 17.06
CA GLU A 53 -18.69 4.92 15.83
C GLU A 53 -17.48 5.87 16.00
N ASP A 54 -17.69 6.99 16.71
CA ASP A 54 -16.62 7.95 17.02
C ASP A 54 -15.59 7.33 17.98
N VAL A 55 -16.06 6.57 19.00
CA VAL A 55 -15.20 5.86 19.95
C VAL A 55 -14.34 4.83 19.22
N ILE A 56 -14.92 4.05 18.31
CA ILE A 56 -14.19 3.06 17.50
C ILE A 56 -13.13 3.78 16.66
N ALA A 57 -13.47 4.87 15.97
CA ALA A 57 -12.51 5.65 15.20
C ALA A 57 -11.36 6.18 16.07
N ASN A 58 -11.67 6.77 17.23
CA ASN A 58 -10.66 7.27 18.18
C ASN A 58 -9.72 6.18 18.71
N LEU A 59 -10.18 4.93 18.85
CA LEU A 59 -9.38 3.80 19.32
C LEU A 59 -8.56 3.13 18.20
N LEU A 60 -8.98 3.29 16.94
CA LEU A 60 -8.38 2.63 15.79
C LEU A 60 -7.23 3.44 15.19
N PHE A 61 -7.42 4.76 15.06
CA PHE A 61 -6.47 5.63 14.39
C PHE A 61 -5.30 6.03 15.28
N ALA A 62 -4.12 6.13 14.67
CA ALA A 62 -2.87 6.52 15.32
C ALA A 62 -2.09 7.52 14.45
N ASP A 63 -1.15 8.22 15.06
CA ASP A 63 -0.18 9.05 14.33
C ASP A 63 0.90 8.20 13.70
N GLY A 64 1.38 8.61 12.53
CA GLY A 64 2.48 7.93 11.88
C GLY A 64 3.09 8.72 10.75
N ALA A 65 4.35 8.41 10.47
CA ALA A 65 5.06 8.94 9.32
C ALA A 65 5.93 7.87 8.66
N ALA A 66 5.97 7.89 7.34
CA ALA A 66 6.82 7.01 6.54
C ALA A 66 7.44 7.79 5.38
N ALA A 67 8.62 7.36 4.97
CA ALA A 67 9.25 7.85 3.75
C ALA A 67 9.67 6.69 2.86
N SER A 68 9.47 6.84 1.56
CA SER A 68 9.87 5.86 0.55
C SER A 68 10.53 6.56 -0.63
N ILE A 69 11.52 5.90 -1.24
CA ILE A 69 12.16 6.39 -2.45
C ILE A 69 11.75 5.48 -3.60
N VAL A 70 11.21 6.09 -4.65
CA VAL A 70 10.93 5.42 -5.94
C VAL A 70 11.89 5.98 -6.98
N CYS A 71 12.58 5.09 -7.67
CA CYS A 71 13.53 5.47 -8.72
C CYS A 71 13.07 4.94 -10.08
N GLY A 72 13.34 5.72 -11.12
CA GLY A 72 13.27 5.22 -12.49
C GLY A 72 14.36 4.16 -12.74
N ASN A 73 14.18 3.32 -13.76
CA ASN A 73 15.01 2.13 -14.00
C ASN A 73 16.48 2.43 -14.28
N ASP A 74 16.80 3.61 -14.79
CA ASP A 74 18.18 4.02 -15.10
C ASP A 74 18.87 4.76 -13.94
N ASN A 75 18.19 4.87 -12.80
CA ASN A 75 18.72 5.61 -11.67
C ASN A 75 19.80 4.80 -10.93
N LYS A 76 20.96 5.42 -10.73
CA LYS A 76 22.14 4.79 -10.06
C LYS A 76 21.91 4.37 -8.61
N HIS A 77 20.88 4.91 -7.93
CA HIS A 77 20.55 4.56 -6.55
C HIS A 77 19.97 3.15 -6.39
N LEU A 78 19.56 2.50 -7.48
CA LEU A 78 19.09 1.10 -7.49
C LEU A 78 20.24 0.10 -7.34
N ASN A 79 21.47 0.48 -7.67
CA ASN A 79 22.61 -0.43 -7.67
C ASN A 79 22.88 -1.06 -6.29
N ASN A 80 23.19 -2.38 -6.28
CA ASN A 80 23.55 -3.16 -5.11
C ASN A 80 22.47 -3.23 -4.01
N LYS A 81 21.19 -3.25 -4.41
CA LYS A 81 20.06 -3.31 -3.47
C LYS A 81 19.05 -4.36 -3.91
N VAL A 82 18.32 -4.90 -2.95
CA VAL A 82 17.05 -5.61 -3.21
C VAL A 82 15.92 -4.58 -3.09
N THR A 83 15.12 -4.45 -4.13
CA THR A 83 14.01 -3.50 -4.22
C THR A 83 12.71 -4.19 -4.59
N LEU A 84 11.58 -3.49 -4.48
CA LEU A 84 10.31 -3.87 -5.09
C LEU A 84 10.13 -3.05 -6.36
N THR A 85 10.05 -3.73 -7.50
CA THR A 85 9.72 -3.12 -8.79
C THR A 85 8.20 -3.09 -8.93
N ILE A 86 7.63 -1.94 -9.31
CA ILE A 86 6.20 -1.82 -9.58
C ILE A 86 5.93 -2.40 -10.98
N ASP A 87 5.21 -3.51 -11.04
CA ASP A 87 4.86 -4.19 -12.30
C ASP A 87 3.53 -3.66 -12.86
N SER A 88 2.52 -3.59 -12.01
CA SER A 88 1.20 -3.12 -12.39
C SER A 88 0.52 -2.31 -11.30
N ILE A 89 -0.40 -1.47 -11.72
CA ILE A 89 -1.19 -0.59 -10.85
C ILE A 89 -2.67 -0.66 -11.24
N GLY A 90 -3.55 -0.59 -10.25
CA GLY A 90 -5.00 -0.66 -10.46
C GLY A 90 -5.76 0.30 -9.54
N SER A 91 -6.97 0.64 -9.96
CA SER A 91 -7.98 1.33 -9.15
C SER A 91 -9.33 0.75 -9.46
N ALA A 92 -10.17 0.60 -8.45
CA ALA A 92 -11.58 0.29 -8.60
C ALA A 92 -12.39 1.19 -7.67
N CYS A 93 -13.53 1.68 -8.15
CA CYS A 93 -14.52 2.37 -7.34
C CYS A 93 -15.75 1.47 -7.25
N ILE A 94 -16.21 1.21 -6.03
CA ILE A 94 -17.41 0.41 -5.79
C ILE A 94 -18.61 1.35 -5.88
N PRO A 95 -19.56 1.13 -6.81
CA PRO A 95 -20.71 2.01 -6.99
C PRO A 95 -21.58 2.08 -5.74
N ASP A 96 -22.30 3.21 -5.57
CA ASP A 96 -23.30 3.43 -4.53
C ASP A 96 -22.80 3.25 -3.07
N THR A 97 -21.53 3.61 -2.83
CA THR A 97 -20.87 3.44 -1.52
C THR A 97 -20.25 4.72 -0.95
N SER A 98 -20.52 5.86 -1.57
CA SER A 98 -19.91 7.15 -1.20
C SER A 98 -20.22 7.61 0.24
N ASP A 99 -21.30 7.12 0.83
CA ASP A 99 -21.77 7.43 2.17
C ASP A 99 -21.21 6.46 3.26
N LEU A 100 -20.51 5.39 2.84
CA LEU A 100 -20.01 4.38 3.77
C LEU A 100 -18.73 4.80 4.50
N MET A 101 -17.95 5.69 3.90
CA MET A 101 -16.75 6.26 4.47
C MET A 101 -16.65 7.72 4.06
N THR A 102 -16.87 8.63 5.01
CA THR A 102 -16.79 10.07 4.75
C THR A 102 -15.83 10.75 5.71
N TRP A 103 -15.33 11.89 5.29
CA TRP A 103 -14.54 12.78 6.11
C TRP A 103 -15.07 14.19 5.96
N ASP A 104 -15.94 14.57 6.89
CA ASP A 104 -16.68 15.80 6.84
C ASP A 104 -15.97 16.93 7.60
N LEU A 105 -16.05 18.14 7.06
CA LEU A 105 -15.48 19.32 7.71
C LEU A 105 -16.39 19.76 8.87
N GLY A 106 -15.94 19.52 10.10
CA GLY A 106 -16.59 20.02 11.31
C GLY A 106 -16.15 21.44 11.68
N SER A 107 -16.73 22.00 12.74
CA SER A 107 -16.39 23.34 13.24
C SER A 107 -15.02 23.42 13.90
N ALA A 108 -14.50 22.33 14.46
CA ALA A 108 -13.24 22.28 15.21
C ALA A 108 -12.20 21.33 14.60
N ALA A 109 -12.65 20.27 13.93
CA ALA A 109 -11.80 19.25 13.31
C ALA A 109 -12.56 18.54 12.20
N PHE A 110 -11.88 17.71 11.42
CA PHE A 110 -12.55 16.80 10.52
C PHE A 110 -13.24 15.70 11.31
N LYS A 111 -14.46 15.35 10.90
CA LYS A 111 -15.22 14.25 11.46
C LYS A 111 -15.21 13.09 10.48
N MET A 112 -14.68 11.95 10.93
CA MET A 112 -14.74 10.72 10.16
C MET A 112 -16.02 9.95 10.48
N TYR A 113 -16.65 9.42 9.44
CA TYR A 113 -17.72 8.46 9.56
C TYR A 113 -17.34 7.15 8.89
N LEU A 114 -17.52 6.04 9.59
CA LEU A 114 -17.30 4.68 9.11
C LEU A 114 -18.56 3.87 9.33
N SER A 115 -19.23 3.52 8.24
CA SER A 115 -20.44 2.69 8.30
C SER A 115 -20.11 1.26 8.74
N ARG A 116 -20.99 0.66 9.54
CA ARG A 116 -20.91 -0.78 9.90
C ARG A 116 -21.00 -1.69 8.67
N LYS A 117 -21.62 -1.22 7.58
CA LYS A 117 -21.74 -1.95 6.31
C LYS A 117 -20.44 -1.95 5.49
N LEU A 118 -19.45 -1.15 5.87
CA LEU A 118 -18.20 -0.99 5.11
C LEU A 118 -17.49 -2.33 4.90
N VAL A 119 -17.41 -3.16 5.94
CA VAL A 119 -16.73 -4.46 5.89
C VAL A 119 -17.44 -5.40 4.92
N ASP A 120 -18.76 -5.47 4.99
CA ASP A 120 -19.56 -6.33 4.12
C ASP A 120 -19.43 -5.91 2.65
N MET A 121 -19.49 -4.59 2.38
CA MET A 121 -19.31 -4.05 1.02
C MET A 121 -17.92 -4.31 0.44
N ILE A 122 -16.87 -4.23 1.24
CA ILE A 122 -15.53 -4.66 0.82
C ILE A 122 -15.55 -6.16 0.50
N GLY A 123 -16.10 -6.99 1.40
CA GLY A 123 -16.15 -8.44 1.24
C GLY A 123 -16.88 -8.88 -0.03
N GLU A 124 -18.00 -8.26 -0.35
CA GLU A 124 -18.80 -8.60 -1.54
C GLU A 124 -18.08 -8.27 -2.86
N ASN A 125 -17.19 -7.27 -2.86
CA ASN A 125 -16.62 -6.74 -4.08
C ASN A 125 -15.12 -7.04 -4.26
N ILE A 126 -14.39 -7.37 -3.20
CA ILE A 126 -12.91 -7.42 -3.27
C ILE A 126 -12.39 -8.57 -4.15
N ALA A 127 -13.00 -9.75 -4.09
CA ALA A 127 -12.50 -10.91 -4.84
C ALA A 127 -12.51 -10.67 -6.36
N PRO A 128 -13.64 -10.30 -7.01
CA PRO A 128 -13.63 -10.05 -8.44
C PRO A 128 -12.72 -8.88 -8.85
N ILE A 129 -12.54 -7.86 -7.99
CA ILE A 129 -11.63 -6.73 -8.25
C ILE A 129 -10.18 -7.20 -8.28
N VAL A 130 -9.75 -7.97 -7.26
CA VAL A 130 -8.38 -8.47 -7.13
C VAL A 130 -8.08 -9.52 -8.19
N ASP A 131 -9.01 -10.47 -8.43
CA ASP A 131 -8.86 -11.49 -9.47
C ASP A 131 -8.68 -10.86 -10.86
N HIS A 132 -9.51 -9.87 -11.20
CA HIS A 132 -9.37 -9.13 -12.46
C HIS A 132 -8.03 -8.39 -12.57
N PHE A 133 -7.55 -7.84 -11.47
CA PHE A 133 -6.28 -7.11 -11.42
C PHE A 133 -5.10 -8.07 -11.59
N LEU A 134 -5.04 -9.17 -10.81
CA LEU A 134 -3.94 -10.14 -10.81
C LEU A 134 -3.92 -11.04 -12.06
N ALA A 135 -5.07 -11.26 -12.71
CA ALA A 135 -5.13 -12.03 -13.96
C ALA A 135 -4.23 -11.47 -15.07
N ARG A 136 -3.84 -10.19 -14.98
CA ARG A 136 -2.93 -9.54 -15.93
C ARG A 136 -1.50 -10.04 -15.80
N ASP A 137 -1.06 -10.39 -14.58
CA ASP A 137 0.34 -10.71 -14.29
C ASP A 137 0.62 -12.22 -14.26
N GLN A 138 -0.41 -13.07 -14.18
CA GLN A 138 -0.35 -14.56 -14.20
C GLN A 138 0.67 -15.18 -13.23
N LYS A 139 1.01 -14.48 -12.14
CA LYS A 139 1.95 -14.93 -11.10
C LYS A 139 1.21 -15.23 -9.81
N GLU A 140 1.65 -16.28 -9.10
CA GLU A 140 1.24 -16.50 -7.73
C GLU A 140 1.80 -15.38 -6.83
N THR A 141 0.99 -14.90 -5.89
CA THR A 141 1.39 -13.85 -4.96
C THR A 141 2.01 -14.47 -3.71
N ASP A 142 3.31 -14.19 -3.47
CA ASP A 142 4.03 -14.65 -2.28
C ASP A 142 3.65 -13.87 -1.01
N TYR A 143 3.43 -12.55 -1.14
CA TYR A 143 3.18 -11.63 -0.02
C TYR A 143 2.00 -10.72 -0.28
N TRP A 144 1.21 -10.46 0.78
CA TRP A 144 -0.01 -9.67 0.73
C TRP A 144 0.09 -8.48 1.69
N ALA A 145 0.20 -7.28 1.16
CA ALA A 145 0.16 -6.02 1.90
C ALA A 145 -1.26 -5.43 1.84
N ILE A 146 -2.11 -5.82 2.78
CA ILE A 146 -3.49 -5.34 2.88
C ILE A 146 -3.53 -4.22 3.92
N HIS A 147 -3.92 -3.00 3.52
CA HIS A 147 -4.07 -1.90 4.47
C HIS A 147 -5.11 -2.25 5.55
N PRO A 148 -4.72 -2.27 6.83
CA PRO A 148 -5.62 -2.65 7.91
C PRO A 148 -6.44 -1.45 8.37
N GLY A 149 -7.49 -1.11 7.63
CA GLY A 149 -8.48 -0.12 8.05
C GLY A 149 -9.16 -0.46 9.39
N GLY A 150 -9.05 -1.72 9.81
CA GLY A 150 -9.44 -2.34 11.06
C GLY A 150 -9.23 -3.85 10.95
N ILE A 151 -9.23 -4.58 12.07
CA ILE A 151 -9.02 -6.04 12.10
C ILE A 151 -9.99 -6.75 11.16
N ARG A 152 -11.29 -6.41 11.24
CA ARG A 152 -12.36 -7.04 10.45
C ARG A 152 -12.19 -6.84 8.94
N ILE A 153 -11.61 -5.73 8.49
CA ILE A 153 -11.33 -5.50 7.06
C ILE A 153 -10.28 -6.51 6.57
N VAL A 154 -9.21 -6.70 7.32
CA VAL A 154 -8.15 -7.64 6.93
C VAL A 154 -8.68 -9.08 6.94
N GLU A 155 -9.47 -9.44 7.96
CA GLU A 155 -10.09 -10.76 8.07
C GLU A 155 -11.06 -11.03 6.92
N GLU A 156 -11.92 -10.08 6.58
CA GLU A 156 -12.86 -10.21 5.47
C GLU A 156 -12.15 -10.36 4.13
N VAL A 157 -11.13 -9.52 3.86
CA VAL A 157 -10.32 -9.63 2.63
C VAL A 157 -9.60 -10.98 2.58
N ARG A 158 -8.99 -11.44 3.69
CA ARG A 158 -8.36 -12.75 3.79
C ARG A 158 -9.34 -13.87 3.40
N ASP A 159 -10.52 -13.86 4.00
CA ASP A 159 -11.52 -14.93 3.83
C ASP A 159 -12.08 -14.93 2.39
N ARG A 160 -12.36 -13.76 1.81
CA ARG A 160 -12.87 -13.63 0.44
C ARG A 160 -11.86 -13.99 -0.64
N LEU A 161 -10.58 -13.76 -0.38
CA LEU A 161 -9.51 -14.13 -1.31
C LEU A 161 -8.96 -15.54 -1.05
N GLY A 162 -9.52 -16.29 -0.08
CA GLY A 162 -9.04 -17.63 0.28
C GLY A 162 -7.63 -17.65 0.85
N LEU A 163 -7.19 -16.56 1.47
CA LEU A 163 -5.87 -16.42 2.06
C LEU A 163 -5.81 -17.06 3.46
N THR A 164 -4.61 -17.37 3.90
CA THR A 164 -4.33 -17.85 5.26
C THR A 164 -3.97 -16.71 6.21
N ASN A 165 -3.96 -16.99 7.52
CA ASN A 165 -3.47 -16.03 8.52
C ASN A 165 -2.01 -15.61 8.27
N LEU A 166 -1.18 -16.48 7.72
CA LEU A 166 0.22 -16.17 7.38
C LEU A 166 0.34 -15.14 6.26
N ASN A 167 -0.57 -15.19 5.29
CA ASN A 167 -0.57 -14.23 4.18
C ASN A 167 -0.85 -12.80 4.64
N VAL A 168 -1.66 -12.62 5.69
CA VAL A 168 -2.04 -11.30 6.21
C VAL A 168 -1.30 -10.92 7.50
N GLU A 169 -0.32 -11.73 7.94
CA GLU A 169 0.40 -11.54 9.20
C GLU A 169 1.05 -10.15 9.29
N ASP A 170 1.71 -9.69 8.23
CA ASP A 170 2.41 -8.40 8.23
C ASP A 170 1.44 -7.23 8.39
N SER A 171 0.26 -7.29 7.76
CA SER A 171 -0.81 -6.32 7.93
C SER A 171 -1.35 -6.29 9.36
N MET A 172 -1.63 -7.47 9.92
CA MET A 172 -2.13 -7.61 11.30
C MET A 172 -1.09 -7.17 12.33
N GLN A 173 0.18 -7.47 12.09
CA GLN A 173 1.25 -7.08 13.02
C GLN A 173 1.49 -5.57 13.02
N VAL A 174 1.43 -4.91 11.86
CA VAL A 174 1.51 -3.44 11.79
C VAL A 174 0.33 -2.80 12.51
N LEU A 175 -0.90 -3.30 12.31
CA LEU A 175 -2.07 -2.81 13.04
C LEU A 175 -1.91 -2.97 14.56
N LYS A 176 -1.40 -4.11 15.02
CA LYS A 176 -1.18 -4.39 16.44
C LYS A 176 -0.11 -3.49 17.08
N GLU A 177 0.97 -3.23 16.36
CA GLU A 177 2.13 -2.49 16.90
C GLU A 177 1.94 -0.97 16.82
N TYR A 178 1.28 -0.47 15.77
CA TYR A 178 1.22 0.95 15.45
C TYR A 178 -0.19 1.52 15.32
N GLY A 179 -1.24 0.69 15.26
CA GLY A 179 -2.59 1.12 14.93
C GLY A 179 -2.77 1.45 13.45
N ASN A 180 -3.92 2.01 13.09
CA ASN A 180 -4.17 2.53 11.75
C ASN A 180 -3.64 3.97 11.64
N MET A 181 -2.45 4.12 11.08
CA MET A 181 -1.82 5.42 10.84
C MET A 181 -2.33 6.09 9.53
N SER A 182 -3.44 5.63 8.95
CA SER A 182 -3.91 6.10 7.64
C SER A 182 -2.88 5.82 6.53
N SER A 183 -2.51 6.82 5.72
CA SER A 183 -1.67 6.64 4.53
C SER A 183 -0.26 6.05 4.78
N PRO A 184 0.47 6.28 5.89
CA PRO A 184 1.74 5.63 6.18
C PRO A 184 1.65 4.11 6.38
N THR A 185 0.52 3.60 6.85
CA THR A 185 0.37 2.21 7.28
C THR A 185 0.80 1.20 6.22
N ILE A 186 0.40 1.41 4.96
CA ILE A 186 0.77 0.50 3.86
C ILE A 186 2.28 0.50 3.60
N LEU A 187 2.97 1.62 3.81
CA LEU A 187 4.43 1.71 3.67
C LEU A 187 5.15 0.95 4.79
N PHE A 188 4.60 0.94 6.01
CA PHE A 188 5.11 0.10 7.10
C PHE A 188 5.00 -1.39 6.76
N ILE A 189 3.86 -1.82 6.19
CA ILE A 189 3.66 -3.22 5.79
C ILE A 189 4.64 -3.60 4.68
N LEU A 190 4.76 -2.77 3.64
CA LEU A 190 5.70 -3.00 2.55
C LEU A 190 7.16 -3.05 3.04
N ASN A 191 7.53 -2.22 4.02
CA ASN A 191 8.87 -2.26 4.62
C ASN A 191 9.13 -3.56 5.38
N ARG A 192 8.14 -4.09 6.13
CA ARG A 192 8.26 -5.40 6.79
C ARG A 192 8.46 -6.52 5.77
N ILE A 193 7.62 -6.57 4.73
CA ILE A 193 7.71 -7.55 3.65
C ILE A 193 9.07 -7.45 2.95
N LEU A 194 9.50 -6.25 2.55
CA LEU A 194 10.80 -6.04 1.91
C LEU A 194 11.97 -6.48 2.81
N THR A 195 11.86 -6.26 4.11
CA THR A 195 12.87 -6.71 5.09
C THR A 195 12.91 -8.24 5.17
N LYS A 196 11.76 -8.93 5.18
CA LYS A 196 11.68 -10.40 5.10
C LYS A 196 12.34 -10.92 3.81
N ILE A 197 12.01 -10.30 2.67
CA ILE A 197 12.57 -10.67 1.36
C ILE A 197 14.09 -10.50 1.35
N ARG A 198 14.61 -9.38 1.82
CA ARG A 198 16.06 -9.11 1.89
C ARG A 198 16.83 -10.12 2.74
N ASN A 199 16.20 -10.64 3.77
CA ASN A 199 16.80 -11.63 4.69
C ASN A 199 16.56 -13.08 4.25
N SER A 200 15.83 -13.32 3.16
CA SER A 200 15.59 -14.66 2.62
C SER A 200 16.78 -15.14 1.79
N GLU A 201 16.91 -16.48 1.66
CA GLU A 201 17.94 -17.10 0.82
C GLU A 201 17.78 -16.78 -0.67
N SER A 202 16.54 -16.46 -1.11
CA SER A 202 16.19 -16.11 -2.49
C SER A 202 15.35 -14.84 -2.55
N PRO A 203 15.98 -13.65 -2.48
CA PRO A 203 15.28 -12.38 -2.44
C PRO A 203 14.75 -11.90 -3.80
N ASP A 204 15.08 -12.57 -4.88
CA ASP A 204 14.72 -12.22 -6.24
C ASP A 204 13.39 -12.87 -6.68
N GLU A 205 12.63 -12.18 -7.54
CA GLU A 205 11.39 -12.69 -8.15
C GLU A 205 10.24 -12.99 -7.19
N LYS A 206 10.25 -12.43 -5.96
CA LYS A 206 9.12 -12.53 -5.04
C LYS A 206 8.01 -11.59 -5.44
N SER A 207 6.79 -12.14 -5.55
CA SER A 207 5.58 -11.42 -5.91
C SER A 207 4.91 -10.81 -4.68
N VAL A 208 4.59 -9.51 -4.73
CA VAL A 208 3.95 -8.77 -3.63
C VAL A 208 2.74 -8.02 -4.15
N PHE A 209 1.57 -8.33 -3.63
CA PHE A 209 0.35 -7.55 -3.87
C PHE A 209 0.12 -6.57 -2.73
N ALA A 210 -0.23 -5.33 -3.05
CA ALA A 210 -0.61 -4.31 -2.08
C ALA A 210 -1.96 -3.70 -2.43
N CYS A 211 -2.84 -3.53 -1.44
CA CYS A 211 -4.07 -2.77 -1.60
C CYS A 211 -4.40 -1.90 -0.39
N ALA A 212 -5.12 -0.81 -0.64
CA ALA A 212 -5.67 0.06 0.38
C ALA A 212 -7.05 0.56 -0.05
N PHE A 213 -7.85 0.92 0.96
CA PHE A 213 -9.23 1.34 0.83
C PHE A 213 -9.39 2.78 1.30
N GLY A 214 -10.37 3.50 0.78
CA GLY A 214 -10.69 4.84 1.23
C GLY A 214 -11.99 5.37 0.63
N PRO A 215 -12.29 6.65 0.87
CA PRO A 215 -13.54 7.25 0.43
C PRO A 215 -13.87 6.98 -1.04
N GLY A 216 -15.17 6.71 -1.29
CA GLY A 216 -15.62 6.47 -2.65
C GLY A 216 -16.64 5.35 -2.81
N LEU A 217 -16.55 4.17 -2.27
CA LEU A 217 -15.43 3.41 -1.71
C LEU A 217 -14.44 3.07 -2.83
N THR A 218 -13.20 3.44 -2.65
CA THR A 218 -12.16 3.18 -3.64
C THR A 218 -11.20 2.10 -3.14
N VAL A 219 -10.79 1.21 -4.05
CA VAL A 219 -9.71 0.23 -3.84
C VAL A 219 -8.55 0.60 -4.74
N GLU A 220 -7.40 0.91 -4.15
CA GLU A 220 -6.16 1.15 -4.88
C GLU A 220 -5.23 -0.06 -4.74
N MET A 221 -4.64 -0.49 -5.85
CA MET A 221 -3.86 -1.73 -5.92
C MET A 221 -2.53 -1.50 -6.63
N ILE A 222 -1.51 -2.20 -6.16
CA ILE A 222 -0.19 -2.29 -6.83
C ILE A 222 0.28 -3.73 -6.73
N HIS A 223 0.86 -4.22 -7.82
CA HIS A 223 1.61 -5.46 -7.84
C HIS A 223 3.10 -5.16 -8.03
N PHE A 224 3.93 -5.84 -7.25
CA PHE A 224 5.38 -5.70 -7.29
C PHE A 224 6.04 -7.04 -7.47
N THR A 225 7.21 -7.02 -8.09
CA THR A 225 8.18 -8.13 -8.03
C THR A 225 9.46 -7.66 -7.35
N SER A 226 10.02 -8.45 -6.45
CA SER A 226 11.31 -8.14 -5.87
C SER A 226 12.43 -8.34 -6.89
N LEU A 227 13.42 -7.45 -6.89
CA LEU A 227 14.57 -7.48 -7.78
C LEU A 227 15.85 -7.31 -6.97
N ASP A 228 16.77 -8.30 -7.09
CA ASP A 228 18.12 -8.20 -6.53
C ASP A 228 19.09 -7.65 -7.56
N HIS A 229 19.38 -6.36 -7.46
CA HIS A 229 20.30 -5.67 -8.37
C HIS A 229 21.76 -6.16 -8.28
N ASN A 230 22.13 -6.95 -7.27
CA ASN A 230 23.48 -7.56 -7.19
C ASN A 230 23.63 -8.68 -8.22
N LYS A 231 22.61 -9.53 -8.42
CA LYS A 231 22.63 -10.64 -9.39
C LYS A 231 22.69 -10.17 -10.83
N ASN A 232 22.02 -9.05 -11.17
CA ASN A 232 21.98 -8.54 -12.53
C ASN A 232 23.35 -8.09 -13.05
N LYS A 233 24.27 -7.60 -12.18
CA LYS A 233 25.64 -7.27 -12.58
C LYS A 233 26.48 -8.48 -12.95
N GLU A 234 26.30 -9.61 -12.26
CA GLU A 234 27.03 -10.86 -12.59
C GLU A 234 26.58 -11.40 -13.94
N THR A 235 25.29 -11.29 -14.27
CA THR A 235 24.73 -11.76 -15.55
C THR A 235 25.17 -10.87 -16.72
N GLN A 236 25.26 -9.56 -16.55
CA GLN A 236 25.78 -8.63 -17.56
C GLN A 236 27.28 -8.78 -17.77
N ASN A 237 28.06 -8.98 -16.71
CA ASN A 237 29.51 -9.25 -16.82
C ASN A 237 29.80 -10.60 -17.49
N LYS A 238 28.96 -11.63 -17.26
CA LYS A 238 29.10 -12.92 -17.97
C LYS A 238 28.75 -12.80 -19.45
N LYS A 239 27.79 -11.98 -19.85
CA LYS A 239 27.47 -11.70 -21.27
C LYS A 239 28.55 -10.87 -21.97
N ALA A 240 29.20 -9.94 -21.26
CA ALA A 240 30.32 -9.16 -21.81
C ALA A 240 31.59 -10.00 -22.07
N ASN A 241 31.78 -11.12 -21.34
CA ASN A 241 32.94 -12.01 -21.54
C ASN A 241 32.77 -13.04 -22.69
N TYR A 242 31.63 -13.04 -23.40
CA TYR A 242 31.39 -13.91 -24.56
C TYR A 242 31.24 -13.15 -25.89
N ALA A 243 31.55 -11.84 -25.92
CA ALA A 243 31.61 -11.02 -27.12
C ALA A 243 33.09 -10.81 -27.53
N VAL A 244 33.66 -11.78 -28.21
CA VAL A 244 34.89 -11.63 -29.03
C VAL A 244 34.55 -11.87 -30.47
#